data_f00d88bc19f1bd9ecc7457e60db8e242
#
_entry.id   f00d88bc19f1bd9ecc7457e60db8e242
#
_cell.length_a   1.000
_cell.length_b   1.000
_cell.length_c   1.000
_cell.angle_alpha   90.00
_cell.angle_beta   90.00
_cell.angle_gamma   90.00
#
_symmetry.space_group_name_H-M   'P 1'
#
loop_
_entity.id
_entity.type
_entity.pdbx_description
1 polymer ?
#
loop_
_entity_poly.entity_id
_entity_poly.type
_entity_poly.pdbx_seq_one_letter_code
_entity_poly.pdbx_strand_id
1 'polypeptide(L)'
;AAYGKILPKELLDLPRFGCINVHASLLPKFRGASPIQHAILTGETHSGVTIMKMAEGLDTGDMYSQASLEIAGYNYPELSERLAKLGAELLLKTMDDIESGKAHAEVQDEKKHFTQSGKCEKNSCGCGRRKWPNQLEPDIH
;
A
#
# COMPACT_ATOMS: atom_id res chain seq x y z
N ALA A 1 3.70 -8.77 -6.54
CA ALA A 1 3.06 -7.53 -7.02
C ALA A 1 1.90 -7.86 -7.97
N ALA A 2 0.82 -7.11 -7.93
CA ALA A 2 -0.30 -7.12 -8.88
C ALA A 2 -0.97 -8.50 -9.15
N TYR A 3 -0.90 -9.43 -8.22
CA TYR A 3 -1.52 -10.75 -8.40
C TYR A 3 -3.06 -10.73 -8.31
N GLY A 4 -3.62 -9.79 -7.56
CA GLY A 4 -5.06 -9.56 -7.45
C GLY A 4 -5.84 -10.59 -6.64
N LYS A 5 -5.17 -11.50 -5.94
CA LYS A 5 -5.79 -12.52 -5.08
C LYS A 5 -5.09 -12.61 -3.73
N ILE A 6 -5.84 -12.95 -2.70
CA ILE A 6 -5.30 -13.25 -1.39
C ILE A 6 -4.66 -14.65 -1.43
N LEU A 7 -3.40 -14.74 -0.99
CA LEU A 7 -2.69 -16.01 -0.90
C LEU A 7 -3.07 -16.72 0.40
N PRO A 8 -3.36 -18.04 0.35
CA PRO A 8 -3.58 -18.83 1.55
C PRO A 8 -2.29 -18.96 2.36
N LYS A 9 -2.45 -19.19 3.67
CA LYS A 9 -1.33 -19.27 4.61
C LYS A 9 -0.29 -20.33 4.21
N GLU A 10 -0.73 -21.44 3.69
CA GLU A 10 0.12 -22.54 3.25
C GLU A 10 1.12 -22.10 2.17
N LEU A 11 0.69 -21.22 1.26
CA LEU A 11 1.57 -20.64 0.25
C LEU A 11 2.48 -19.55 0.81
N LEU A 12 2.00 -18.78 1.78
CA LEU A 12 2.78 -17.72 2.41
C LEU A 12 3.96 -18.28 3.22
N ASP A 13 3.78 -19.44 3.84
CA ASP A 13 4.77 -20.10 4.69
C ASP A 13 5.76 -20.99 3.90
N LEU A 14 5.51 -21.22 2.61
CA LEU A 14 6.31 -22.15 1.79
C LEU A 14 7.73 -21.62 1.51
N PRO A 15 7.96 -20.34 1.13
CA PRO A 15 9.30 -19.84 0.87
C PRO A 15 10.12 -19.67 2.15
N ARG A 16 11.42 -19.94 2.04
CA ARG A 16 12.37 -19.81 3.18
C ARG A 16 12.32 -18.45 3.89
N PHE A 17 12.19 -17.37 3.12
CA PHE A 17 12.14 -15.99 3.64
C PHE A 17 10.73 -15.41 3.67
N GLY A 18 9.69 -16.22 3.43
CA GLY A 18 8.33 -15.77 3.27
C GLY A 18 8.06 -15.13 1.91
N CYS A 19 6.87 -14.59 1.75
CA CYS A 19 6.47 -13.86 0.54
C CYS A 19 6.60 -12.36 0.78
N ILE A 20 7.14 -11.65 -0.20
CA ILE A 20 7.23 -10.18 -0.18
C ILE A 20 6.38 -9.59 -1.30
N ASN A 21 5.86 -8.40 -1.06
CA ASN A 21 5.07 -7.65 -2.04
C ASN A 21 5.57 -6.21 -2.14
N VAL A 22 5.48 -5.68 -3.36
CA VAL A 22 5.71 -4.27 -3.65
C VAL A 22 4.37 -3.59 -3.71
N HIS A 23 4.09 -2.70 -2.75
CA HIS A 23 2.84 -1.96 -2.67
C HIS A 23 3.08 -0.48 -2.99
N ALA A 24 2.31 0.06 -3.93
CA ALA A 24 2.50 1.41 -4.45
C ALA A 24 1.83 2.47 -3.56
N SER A 25 2.10 2.43 -2.28
CA SER A 25 1.75 3.47 -1.31
C SER A 25 2.72 3.49 -0.14
N LEU A 26 2.67 4.54 0.64
CA LEU A 26 3.34 4.60 1.94
C LEU A 26 2.42 3.96 2.99
N LEU A 27 2.51 2.63 3.15
CA LEU A 27 1.73 1.90 4.13
C LEU A 27 1.93 2.48 5.55
N PRO A 28 0.91 2.48 6.38
CA PRO A 28 -0.39 1.82 6.24
C PRO A 28 -1.45 2.61 5.44
N LYS A 29 -1.10 3.71 4.80
CA LYS A 29 -2.03 4.45 3.93
C LYS A 29 -2.33 3.65 2.66
N PHE A 30 -3.59 3.68 2.22
CA PHE A 30 -4.06 3.09 0.96
C PHE A 30 -3.75 1.59 0.82
N ARG A 31 -4.03 0.82 1.85
CA ARG A 31 -4.09 -0.65 1.76
C ARG A 31 -5.11 -1.07 0.71
N GLY A 32 -4.87 -2.17 0.02
CA GLY A 32 -5.78 -2.72 -0.97
C GLY A 32 -5.49 -2.29 -2.40
N ALA A 33 -6.49 -2.37 -3.29
CA ALA A 33 -6.35 -2.10 -4.71
C ALA A 33 -6.24 -0.59 -5.02
N SER A 34 -5.61 -0.23 -6.15
CA SER A 34 -5.59 1.12 -6.70
C SER A 34 -4.99 2.23 -5.80
N PRO A 35 -3.88 2.00 -5.08
CA PRO A 35 -3.32 3.00 -4.17
C PRO A 35 -2.86 4.28 -4.88
N ILE A 36 -2.39 4.19 -6.13
CA ILE A 36 -1.92 5.33 -6.92
C ILE A 36 -3.08 6.26 -7.25
N GLN A 37 -4.20 5.70 -7.71
CA GLN A 37 -5.40 6.47 -8.03
C GLN A 37 -5.94 7.18 -6.79
N HIS A 38 -5.96 6.49 -5.65
CA HIS A 38 -6.41 7.09 -4.39
C HIS A 38 -5.50 8.23 -3.93
N ALA A 39 -4.18 8.08 -4.04
CA ALA A 39 -3.26 9.15 -3.70
C ALA A 39 -3.48 10.42 -4.55
N ILE A 40 -3.76 10.26 -5.84
CA ILE A 40 -4.08 11.38 -6.74
C ILE A 40 -5.43 12.00 -6.36
N LEU A 41 -6.47 11.19 -6.17
CA LEU A 41 -7.83 11.67 -5.87
C LEU A 41 -7.94 12.38 -4.53
N THR A 42 -7.16 11.97 -3.54
CA THR A 42 -7.14 12.62 -2.21
C THR A 42 -6.24 13.84 -2.15
N GLY A 43 -5.53 14.15 -3.23
CA GLY A 43 -4.65 15.32 -3.31
C GLY A 43 -3.41 15.21 -2.41
N GLU A 44 -2.89 13.99 -2.23
CA GLU A 44 -1.64 13.80 -1.51
C GLU A 44 -0.48 14.52 -2.22
N THR A 45 0.41 15.11 -1.45
CA THR A 45 1.62 15.76 -2.00
C THR A 45 2.73 14.75 -2.24
N HIS A 46 2.75 13.68 -1.48
CA HIS A 46 3.73 12.61 -1.55
C HIS A 46 3.03 11.26 -1.58
N SER A 47 3.59 10.35 -2.33
CA SER A 47 3.28 8.93 -2.29
C SER A 47 4.59 8.16 -2.28
N GLY A 48 4.53 6.87 -2.45
CA GLY A 48 5.75 6.06 -2.48
C GLY A 48 5.46 4.59 -2.67
N VAL A 49 6.45 3.81 -2.33
CA VAL A 49 6.41 2.36 -2.42
C VAL A 49 6.82 1.77 -1.09
N THR A 50 6.14 0.73 -0.68
CA THR A 50 6.49 -0.07 0.50
C THR A 50 6.82 -1.50 0.06
N ILE A 51 7.95 -2.02 0.51
CA ILE A 51 8.26 -3.43 0.41
C ILE A 51 7.82 -4.08 1.72
N MET A 52 6.89 -5.02 1.62
CA MET A 52 6.25 -5.62 2.78
C MET A 52 6.30 -7.14 2.74
N LYS A 53 6.31 -7.77 3.91
CA LYS A 53 6.06 -9.20 4.04
C LYS A 53 4.56 -9.45 3.92
N MET A 54 4.18 -10.40 3.08
CA MET A 54 2.78 -10.77 2.95
C MET A 54 2.29 -11.52 4.17
N ALA A 55 1.08 -11.19 4.61
CA ALA A 55 0.36 -11.86 5.68
C ALA A 55 -1.03 -12.27 5.19
N GLU A 56 -1.82 -12.93 6.02
CA GLU A 56 -3.17 -13.38 5.66
C GLU A 56 -4.15 -12.23 5.39
N GLY A 57 -3.89 -11.05 5.92
CA GLY A 57 -4.72 -9.86 5.70
C GLY A 57 -4.35 -9.11 4.42
N LEU A 58 -5.22 -8.19 4.00
CA LEU A 58 -4.99 -7.34 2.85
C LEU A 58 -3.99 -6.24 3.18
N ASP A 59 -2.76 -6.37 2.66
CA ASP A 59 -1.67 -5.41 2.84
C ASP A 59 -1.40 -5.03 4.32
N THR A 60 -1.55 -5.99 5.22
CA THR A 60 -1.40 -5.82 6.67
C THR A 60 -0.08 -6.32 7.23
N GLY A 61 0.74 -6.97 6.41
CA GLY A 61 2.01 -7.54 6.82
C GLY A 61 3.06 -6.51 7.22
N ASP A 62 4.11 -6.98 7.87
CA ASP A 62 5.20 -6.12 8.32
C ASP A 62 5.93 -5.47 7.16
N MET A 63 6.38 -4.25 7.35
CA MET A 63 7.09 -3.46 6.34
C MET A 63 8.59 -3.63 6.48
N TYR A 64 9.29 -3.93 5.39
CA TYR A 64 10.76 -3.97 5.35
C TYR A 64 11.37 -2.61 5.04
N SER A 65 10.84 -1.93 4.04
CA SER A 65 11.39 -0.65 3.59
C SER A 65 10.34 0.19 2.88
N GLN A 66 10.54 1.49 2.88
CA GLN A 66 9.70 2.46 2.18
C GLN A 66 10.56 3.48 1.46
N ALA A 67 10.09 3.95 0.32
CA ALA A 67 10.66 5.11 -0.36
C ALA A 67 9.53 6.05 -0.79
N SER A 68 9.72 7.34 -0.58
CA SER A 68 8.74 8.37 -0.91
C SER A 68 9.12 9.14 -2.17
N LEU A 69 8.09 9.63 -2.86
CA LEU A 69 8.19 10.44 -4.06
C LEU A 69 7.18 11.58 -3.97
N GLU A 70 7.58 12.79 -4.35
CA GLU A 70 6.65 13.90 -4.55
C GLU A 70 5.81 13.65 -5.82
N ILE A 71 4.49 13.77 -5.69
CA ILE A 71 3.55 13.41 -6.77
C ILE A 71 2.80 14.60 -7.36
N ALA A 72 3.05 15.81 -6.87
CA ALA A 72 2.41 17.00 -7.36
C ALA A 72 2.63 17.20 -8.87
N GLY A 73 1.54 17.34 -9.62
CA GLY A 73 1.59 17.62 -11.05
C GLY A 73 1.74 16.41 -11.97
N TYR A 74 1.88 15.18 -11.43
CA TYR A 74 1.91 13.97 -12.26
C TYR A 74 0.52 13.40 -12.50
N ASN A 75 0.28 12.94 -13.72
CA ASN A 75 -0.88 12.12 -14.03
C ASN A 75 -0.61 10.65 -13.66
N TYR A 76 -1.66 9.81 -13.76
CA TYR A 76 -1.54 8.39 -13.36
C TYR A 76 -0.46 7.61 -14.14
N PRO A 77 -0.36 7.69 -15.48
CA PRO A 77 0.71 6.97 -16.21
C PRO A 77 2.11 7.39 -15.81
N GLU A 78 2.37 8.67 -15.67
CA GLU A 78 3.67 9.21 -15.27
C GLU A 78 4.05 8.79 -13.86
N LEU A 79 3.10 8.89 -12.93
CA LEU A 79 3.30 8.50 -11.54
C LEU A 79 3.51 6.99 -11.42
N SER A 80 2.73 6.19 -12.14
CA SER A 80 2.84 4.73 -12.16
C SER A 80 4.23 4.29 -12.63
N GLU A 81 4.77 4.89 -13.68
CA GLU A 81 6.11 4.59 -14.18
C GLU A 81 7.19 4.94 -13.16
N ARG A 82 7.10 6.11 -12.53
CA ARG A 82 8.06 6.55 -11.50
C ARG A 82 8.04 5.65 -10.27
N LEU A 83 6.85 5.29 -9.82
CA LEU A 83 6.70 4.37 -8.68
C LEU A 83 7.19 2.96 -9.03
N ALA A 84 7.01 2.50 -10.26
CA ALA A 84 7.53 1.21 -10.69
C ALA A 84 9.06 1.16 -10.67
N LYS A 85 9.73 2.20 -11.15
CA LYS A 85 11.20 2.32 -11.08
C LYS A 85 11.69 2.37 -9.63
N LEU A 86 11.09 3.23 -8.83
CA LEU A 86 11.41 3.35 -7.41
C LEU A 86 11.22 2.04 -6.65
N GLY A 87 10.10 1.34 -6.94
CA GLY A 87 9.80 0.04 -6.34
C GLY A 87 10.78 -1.06 -6.74
N ALA A 88 11.23 -1.07 -7.99
CA ALA A 88 12.22 -2.05 -8.47
C ALA A 88 13.58 -1.86 -7.78
N GLU A 89 14.06 -0.65 -7.69
CA GLU A 89 15.32 -0.32 -7.00
C GLU A 89 15.25 -0.67 -5.51
N LEU A 90 14.16 -0.29 -4.85
CA LEU A 90 13.94 -0.57 -3.44
C LEU A 90 13.81 -2.07 -3.18
N LEU A 91 13.15 -2.81 -4.08
CA LEU A 91 12.98 -4.26 -3.98
C LEU A 91 14.32 -4.98 -4.03
N LEU A 92 15.18 -4.64 -4.99
CA LEU A 92 16.51 -5.26 -5.12
C LEU A 92 17.33 -5.06 -3.85
N LYS A 93 17.39 -3.83 -3.35
CA LYS A 93 18.08 -3.51 -2.09
C LYS A 93 17.51 -4.28 -0.91
N THR A 94 16.19 -4.34 -0.80
CA THR A 94 15.53 -5.04 0.30
C THR A 94 15.75 -6.55 0.23
N MET A 95 15.76 -7.14 -0.95
CA MET A 95 16.07 -8.57 -1.14
C MET A 95 17.50 -8.90 -0.68
N ASP A 96 18.47 -8.08 -1.03
CA ASP A 96 19.86 -8.24 -0.57
C ASP A 96 19.95 -8.13 0.96
N ASP A 97 19.22 -7.20 1.57
CA ASP A 97 19.17 -7.05 3.02
C ASP A 97 18.50 -8.24 3.72
N ILE A 98 17.44 -8.79 3.13
CA ILE A 98 16.78 -10.00 3.67
C ILE A 98 17.71 -11.20 3.59
N GLU A 99 18.36 -11.41 2.47
CA GLU A 99 19.29 -12.54 2.27
C GLU A 99 20.50 -12.46 3.22
N SER A 100 21.04 -11.27 3.44
CA SER A 100 22.17 -11.04 4.34
C SER A 100 21.79 -10.98 5.81
N GLY A 101 20.49 -11.02 6.16
CA GLY A 101 20.00 -10.93 7.53
C GLY A 101 20.00 -9.52 8.13
N LYS A 102 20.19 -8.48 7.32
CA LYS A 102 20.20 -7.07 7.75
C LYS A 102 18.82 -6.42 7.74
N ALA A 103 17.82 -7.03 7.08
CA ALA A 103 16.48 -6.48 6.99
C ALA A 103 15.75 -6.61 8.34
N HIS A 104 15.09 -5.54 8.74
CA HIS A 104 14.19 -5.51 9.89
C HIS A 104 12.78 -5.21 9.41
N ALA A 105 11.83 -6.07 9.79
CA ALA A 105 10.43 -5.87 9.50
C ALA A 105 9.77 -5.08 10.63
N GLU A 106 9.07 -4.00 10.28
CA GLU A 106 8.32 -3.18 11.22
C GLU A 106 6.82 -3.44 11.08
N VAL A 107 6.16 -3.60 12.22
CA VAL A 107 4.71 -3.75 12.28
C VAL A 107 4.04 -2.45 11.84
N GLN A 108 3.01 -2.54 11.00
CA GLN A 108 2.24 -1.37 10.59
C GLN A 108 1.46 -0.76 11.78
N ASP A 109 1.46 0.57 11.88
CA ASP A 109 0.65 1.28 12.86
C ASP A 109 -0.81 1.34 12.39
N GLU A 110 -1.66 0.52 13.00
CA GLU A 110 -3.09 0.42 12.67
C GLU A 110 -3.84 1.74 12.80
N LYS A 111 -3.34 2.68 13.59
CA LYS A 111 -3.97 4.01 13.74
C LYS A 111 -3.79 4.91 12.52
N LYS A 112 -2.82 4.61 11.67
CA LYS A 112 -2.48 5.40 10.47
C LYS A 112 -3.07 4.81 9.19
N HIS A 113 -3.75 3.66 9.28
CA HIS A 113 -4.28 3.05 8.07
C HIS A 113 -5.53 3.77 7.57
N PHE A 114 -5.62 3.91 6.26
CA PHE A 114 -6.77 4.44 5.54
C PHE A 114 -7.18 3.42 4.49
N THR A 115 -8.34 2.81 4.65
CA THR A 115 -8.85 1.84 3.66
C THR A 115 -9.52 2.55 2.50
N GLN A 116 -9.40 2.00 1.31
CA GLN A 116 -9.96 2.54 0.06
C GLN A 116 -11.49 2.62 0.06
N SER A 117 -12.16 1.87 0.91
CA SER A 117 -13.62 1.82 0.98
C SER A 117 -14.26 3.03 1.66
N GLY A 118 -13.50 4.00 2.13
CA GLY A 118 -14.03 5.14 2.90
C GLY A 118 -14.77 4.75 4.19
N LYS A 119 -14.78 3.46 4.51
CA LYS A 119 -15.34 2.95 5.76
C LYS A 119 -14.23 2.95 6.80
N CYS A 120 -14.21 3.99 7.60
CA CYS A 120 -13.53 3.95 8.90
C CYS A 120 -14.14 2.80 9.70
N GLU A 121 -13.39 1.77 10.00
CA GLU A 121 -13.84 0.76 10.95
C GLU A 121 -14.10 1.44 12.30
N LYS A 122 -15.31 1.21 12.83
CA LYS A 122 -15.99 2.03 13.83
C LYS A 122 -15.32 2.17 15.20
N ASN A 123 -14.10 1.73 15.43
CA ASN A 123 -13.59 1.62 16.81
C ASN A 123 -12.31 2.40 17.16
N SER A 124 -11.74 3.21 16.28
CA SER A 124 -10.50 3.89 16.68
C SER A 124 -10.21 5.28 16.14
N CYS A 125 -11.08 5.92 15.38
CA CYS A 125 -10.84 7.33 15.07
C CYS A 125 -12.05 8.20 15.39
N GLY A 126 -11.83 9.22 16.23
CA GLY A 126 -12.78 10.30 16.52
C GLY A 126 -13.03 11.21 15.32
N CYS A 127 -13.15 10.64 14.14
CA CYS A 127 -13.39 11.36 12.91
C CYS A 127 -14.89 11.38 12.63
N GLY A 128 -15.53 12.51 12.96
CA GLY A 128 -16.90 12.77 12.57
C GLY A 128 -17.08 12.60 11.07
N ARG A 129 -18.22 12.07 10.68
CA ARG A 129 -18.65 11.83 9.30
C ARG A 129 -18.39 13.07 8.43
N ARG A 130 -17.31 13.08 7.66
CA ARG A 130 -17.19 14.00 6.53
C ARG A 130 -17.87 13.34 5.34
N LYS A 131 -19.02 13.87 4.96
CA LYS A 131 -19.64 13.57 3.68
C LYS A 131 -18.71 14.11 2.59
N TRP A 132 -18.29 13.26 1.67
CA TRP A 132 -17.61 13.69 0.46
C TRP A 132 -18.61 14.47 -0.42
N PRO A 133 -18.30 15.66 -0.91
CA PRO A 133 -19.07 16.29 -1.97
C PRO A 133 -18.81 15.50 -3.27
N ASN A 134 -19.86 15.06 -3.93
CA ASN A 134 -19.88 14.32 -5.19
C ASN A 134 -19.74 12.78 -5.11
N GLN A 135 -20.68 12.12 -4.46
CA GLN A 135 -21.15 10.85 -4.98
C GLN A 135 -22.28 11.19 -5.97
N LEU A 136 -21.97 11.07 -7.25
CA LEU A 136 -23.01 10.92 -8.27
C LEU A 136 -23.66 9.56 -8.00
N GLU A 137 -24.88 9.58 -7.46
CA GLU A 137 -25.72 8.40 -7.45
C GLU A 137 -25.96 7.97 -8.90
N PRO A 138 -25.78 6.69 -9.25
CA PRO A 138 -26.20 6.24 -10.56
C PRO A 138 -27.73 6.33 -10.63
N ASP A 139 -28.24 7.17 -11.52
CA ASP A 139 -29.64 7.15 -11.91
C ASP A 139 -29.99 5.76 -12.45
N ILE A 140 -30.66 4.97 -11.62
CA ILE A 140 -31.27 3.72 -12.05
C ILE A 140 -32.65 4.09 -12.61
N HIS A 141 -32.73 4.14 -13.91
CA HIS A 141 -34.00 4.02 -14.61
C HIS A 141 -34.18 2.60 -15.13
#